data_c31f653cc4d33f7816ecaca0fa917b8e
#
_entry.id   c31f653cc4d33f7816ecaca0fa917b8e
#
_cell.length_a   1.000
_cell.length_b   1.000
_cell.length_c   1.000
_cell.angle_alpha   90.00
_cell.angle_beta   90.00
_cell.angle_gamma   90.00
#
_symmetry.space_group_name_H-M   'P 1'
#
loop_
_entity.id
_entity.type
_entity.pdbx_description
1 polymer ?
#
loop_
_entity_poly.entity_id
_entity_poly.type
_entity_poly.pdbx_seq_one_letter_code
_entity_poly.pdbx_strand_id
1 'polypeptide(L)'
;MQEGEDEDEDETPSQQLAYSLLQHYIQGVEAKDRTVRYRCVQLIALLVNHLPAIDDEVFVELKDLLIRRLHDKESVVRVHAVVALTRLQGAAEEGSEEGQEMFRALVERLKHDPQAEVRRAVLINIEPTTRCLPYILERSRDQDTLTRRAVYLRPMEEVDFRVLKIRDRESLLDHGLEDRDASVRRACANLLSGHWLHLSDDDLIKLLERLDVGNGKVASKALETFFDLYPDILSGLTYEEATWTAMKAEHAFLIRTFTEHCHRHDQTSKLDQVLPDISTQAYFIRNETGEERQELVADELSFILRQFLGIARLADYSDEMGRRNMFTLMRQMLIKLGPEEELIRAVMEVMVRICVDERDFTQTIVEIISDLREEEGGGEDEKGEEEGEEEGNKETKETEKVHRLLKSLEMARCMFENLRGSLQQSTSVPGLLQELVLPAAVHPHLEVREVAVTCLGLACYLDKRLAAQRMELFLHVVRYGHLELQIMALKIVFDLVMLFGFQALSTSLEDPHEIFRLIADCSGEGETTIQTLAVHGVSKLLLADLLDDQQALKSLVLLYFHPSSTDNARLRQCLSFFLQAFGRMAYKNHDRLCEVSLYERGSLLLPYLSLSVTIFL
;
A
#
# COMPACT_ATOMS: atom_id res chain seq x y z
N MET A 1 -22.60 62.56 -30.99
CA MET A 1 -21.99 63.28 -29.89
C MET A 1 -22.86 63.05 -28.68
N GLN A 2 -22.47 62.11 -27.88
CA GLN A 2 -22.82 61.97 -26.48
C GLN A 2 -21.50 61.59 -25.82
N GLU A 3 -20.91 62.58 -25.18
CA GLU A 3 -19.74 62.47 -24.32
C GLU A 3 -20.20 61.62 -23.14
N GLY A 4 -19.47 60.49 -22.93
CA GLY A 4 -19.60 59.75 -21.67
C GLY A 4 -18.94 60.59 -20.59
N GLU A 5 -19.76 61.01 -19.61
CA GLU A 5 -19.28 61.48 -18.35
C GLU A 5 -18.60 60.31 -17.65
N ASP A 6 -17.24 60.37 -17.53
CA ASP A 6 -16.49 59.61 -16.55
C ASP A 6 -17.02 60.12 -15.17
N GLU A 7 -17.88 59.33 -14.53
CA GLU A 7 -18.21 59.51 -13.13
C GLU A 7 -16.92 59.18 -12.35
N ASP A 8 -16.13 60.22 -12.02
CA ASP A 8 -15.19 60.16 -10.93
C ASP A 8 -16.02 59.83 -9.66
N GLU A 9 -16.03 58.54 -9.30
CA GLU A 9 -16.59 58.09 -8.02
C GLU A 9 -15.82 58.78 -6.90
N ASP A 10 -16.34 59.87 -6.37
CA ASP A 10 -15.76 60.61 -5.22
C ASP A 10 -15.48 59.62 -4.08
N GLU A 11 -14.21 59.41 -3.76
CA GLU A 11 -13.77 58.58 -2.66
C GLU A 11 -14.53 58.94 -1.36
N THR A 12 -15.16 57.96 -0.76
CA THR A 12 -15.85 58.17 0.51
C THR A 12 -14.86 58.61 1.62
N PRO A 13 -15.25 59.46 2.58
CA PRO A 13 -14.38 59.85 3.70
C PRO A 13 -13.77 58.64 4.45
N SER A 14 -14.47 57.52 4.49
CA SER A 14 -13.99 56.26 5.09
C SER A 14 -12.83 55.64 4.28
N GLN A 15 -12.88 55.69 2.95
CA GLN A 15 -11.80 55.22 2.07
C GLN A 15 -10.58 56.10 2.21
N GLN A 16 -10.71 57.43 2.21
CA GLN A 16 -9.64 58.37 2.44
C GLN A 16 -8.95 58.17 3.79
N LEU A 17 -9.73 57.92 4.87
CA LEU A 17 -9.15 57.60 6.17
C LEU A 17 -8.36 56.27 6.12
N ALA A 18 -8.95 55.23 5.54
CA ALA A 18 -8.30 53.91 5.44
C ALA A 18 -6.99 53.98 4.64
N TYR A 19 -6.98 54.74 3.56
CA TYR A 19 -5.79 55.01 2.75
C TYR A 19 -4.70 55.74 3.54
N SER A 20 -5.08 56.83 4.26
CA SER A 20 -4.14 57.59 5.11
C SER A 20 -3.53 56.71 6.22
N LEU A 21 -4.37 55.84 6.82
CA LEU A 21 -3.90 54.87 7.81
C LEU A 21 -2.96 53.84 7.21
N LEU A 22 -3.26 53.34 6.01
CA LEU A 22 -2.40 52.40 5.30
C LEU A 22 -1.02 52.98 5.05
N GLN A 23 -0.93 54.19 4.51
CA GLN A 23 0.34 54.93 4.31
C GLN A 23 1.12 55.10 5.61
N HIS A 24 0.42 55.45 6.72
CA HIS A 24 1.06 55.57 8.03
C HIS A 24 1.64 54.24 8.52
N TYR A 25 0.94 53.11 8.34
CA TYR A 25 1.41 51.79 8.79
C TYR A 25 2.57 51.26 7.92
N ILE A 26 2.59 51.56 6.63
CA ILE A 26 3.71 51.24 5.72
C ILE A 26 5.06 51.72 6.30
N GLN A 27 5.10 52.94 6.86
CA GLN A 27 6.32 53.49 7.48
C GLN A 27 6.79 52.69 8.71
N GLY A 28 5.86 52.05 9.44
CA GLY A 28 6.16 51.24 10.62
C GLY A 28 6.58 49.81 10.35
N VAL A 29 6.38 49.30 9.13
CA VAL A 29 6.69 47.90 8.76
C VAL A 29 8.16 47.53 8.90
N GLU A 30 9.08 48.51 8.74
CA GLU A 30 10.53 48.32 8.85
C GLU A 30 11.11 48.73 10.21
N ALA A 31 10.27 49.04 11.19
CA ALA A 31 10.70 49.41 12.53
C ALA A 31 11.60 48.35 13.18
N LYS A 32 12.60 48.81 13.96
CA LYS A 32 13.51 47.93 14.71
C LYS A 32 12.77 47.10 15.76
N ASP A 33 11.75 47.72 16.40
CA ASP A 33 10.92 47.04 17.40
C ASP A 33 9.98 46.01 16.76
N ARG A 34 10.03 44.81 17.28
CA ARG A 34 9.20 43.67 16.78
C ARG A 34 7.70 43.92 16.96
N THR A 35 7.33 44.59 18.03
CA THR A 35 5.90 44.84 18.36
C THR A 35 5.32 45.85 17.39
N VAL A 36 6.10 46.86 17.02
CA VAL A 36 5.68 47.85 16.02
C VAL A 36 5.52 47.16 14.66
N ARG A 37 6.52 46.39 14.20
CA ARG A 37 6.40 45.64 12.94
C ARG A 37 5.18 44.73 12.93
N TYR A 38 5.01 43.94 14.00
CA TYR A 38 3.85 43.05 14.14
C TYR A 38 2.53 43.80 14.03
N ARG A 39 2.36 44.90 14.76
CA ARG A 39 1.11 45.66 14.73
C ARG A 39 0.85 46.36 13.41
N CYS A 40 1.88 46.92 12.78
CA CYS A 40 1.73 47.54 11.47
C CYS A 40 1.32 46.51 10.42
N VAL A 41 2.01 45.35 10.32
CA VAL A 41 1.67 44.30 9.34
C VAL A 41 0.27 43.69 9.63
N GLN A 42 -0.10 43.54 10.90
CA GLN A 42 -1.45 43.10 11.29
C GLN A 42 -2.54 44.07 10.83
N LEU A 43 -2.33 45.35 11.04
CA LEU A 43 -3.33 46.39 10.69
C LEU A 43 -3.38 46.56 9.15
N ILE A 44 -2.26 46.43 8.45
CA ILE A 44 -2.23 46.38 6.97
C ILE A 44 -3.05 45.16 6.47
N ALA A 45 -2.86 43.97 7.04
CA ALA A 45 -3.63 42.80 6.68
C ALA A 45 -5.14 42.99 6.86
N LEU A 46 -5.55 43.68 7.93
CA LEU A 46 -6.95 43.99 8.16
C LEU A 46 -7.47 45.02 7.14
N LEU A 47 -6.74 46.11 6.89
CA LEU A 47 -7.14 47.13 5.92
C LEU A 47 -7.27 46.58 4.52
N VAL A 48 -6.24 45.84 4.02
CA VAL A 48 -6.25 45.24 2.68
C VAL A 48 -7.45 44.30 2.48
N ASN A 49 -7.90 43.63 3.51
CA ASN A 49 -9.08 42.77 3.44
C ASN A 49 -10.42 43.54 3.24
N HIS A 50 -10.45 44.82 3.54
CA HIS A 50 -11.67 45.63 3.52
C HIS A 50 -11.64 46.77 2.50
N LEU A 51 -10.51 47.03 1.87
CA LEU A 51 -10.41 48.05 0.82
C LEU A 51 -10.94 47.47 -0.52
N PRO A 52 -11.82 48.22 -1.21
CA PRO A 52 -12.35 47.78 -2.51
C PRO A 52 -11.32 47.86 -3.64
N ALA A 53 -10.44 48.87 -3.60
CA ALA A 53 -9.36 49.07 -4.55
C ALA A 53 -8.12 49.66 -3.85
N ILE A 54 -6.94 49.48 -4.40
CA ILE A 54 -5.67 50.02 -3.94
C ILE A 54 -4.96 50.58 -5.19
N ASP A 55 -4.40 51.82 -5.07
CA ASP A 55 -3.66 52.45 -6.14
C ASP A 55 -2.45 51.59 -6.54
N ASP A 56 -2.13 51.55 -7.82
CA ASP A 56 -1.02 50.77 -8.40
C ASP A 56 0.32 51.02 -7.72
N GLU A 57 0.64 52.29 -7.41
CA GLU A 57 1.90 52.66 -6.74
C GLU A 57 1.95 52.05 -5.31
N VAL A 58 0.84 52.15 -4.56
CA VAL A 58 0.73 51.59 -3.20
C VAL A 58 0.70 50.07 -3.25
N PHE A 59 0.08 49.50 -4.26
CA PHE A 59 0.07 48.04 -4.47
C PHE A 59 1.46 47.48 -4.62
N VAL A 60 2.29 48.08 -5.49
CA VAL A 60 3.69 47.67 -5.70
C VAL A 60 4.53 47.85 -4.45
N GLU A 61 4.38 48.98 -3.74
CA GLU A 61 5.09 49.24 -2.48
C GLU A 61 4.71 48.19 -1.40
N LEU A 62 3.41 47.91 -1.21
CA LEU A 62 2.92 46.93 -0.27
C LEU A 62 3.43 45.52 -0.61
N LYS A 63 3.35 45.11 -1.88
CA LYS A 63 3.86 43.83 -2.36
C LYS A 63 5.31 43.64 -1.94
N ASP A 64 6.19 44.60 -2.28
CA ASP A 64 7.60 44.51 -1.96
C ASP A 64 7.89 44.49 -0.46
N LEU A 65 7.18 45.31 0.31
CA LEU A 65 7.29 45.32 1.77
C LEU A 65 6.85 44.02 2.39
N LEU A 66 5.72 43.47 1.97
CA LEU A 66 5.19 42.21 2.51
C LEU A 66 6.06 41.02 2.13
N ILE A 67 6.59 40.94 0.91
CA ILE A 67 7.56 39.92 0.51
C ILE A 67 8.79 39.96 1.41
N ARG A 68 9.32 41.17 1.73
CA ARG A 68 10.43 41.30 2.69
C ARG A 68 10.01 40.80 4.09
N ARG A 69 8.79 41.05 4.53
CA ARG A 69 8.27 40.60 5.85
C ARG A 69 7.99 39.10 5.91
N LEU A 70 7.83 38.40 4.81
CA LEU A 70 7.84 36.92 4.79
C LEU A 70 9.16 36.33 5.30
N HIS A 71 10.23 37.11 5.34
CA HIS A 71 11.54 36.71 5.87
C HIS A 71 11.86 37.31 7.24
N ASP A 72 10.86 37.88 7.94
CA ASP A 72 11.05 38.43 9.28
C ASP A 72 11.48 37.34 10.27
N LYS A 73 12.29 37.70 11.26
CA LYS A 73 12.74 36.77 12.33
C LYS A 73 11.56 36.23 13.15
N GLU A 74 10.54 37.08 13.35
CA GLU A 74 9.37 36.76 14.17
C GLU A 74 8.30 36.04 13.33
N SER A 75 7.88 34.85 13.72
CA SER A 75 6.86 34.07 13.00
C SER A 75 5.51 34.78 12.93
N VAL A 76 5.13 35.48 13.99
CA VAL A 76 3.88 36.25 14.04
C VAL A 76 3.81 37.37 13.01
N VAL A 77 4.95 38.03 12.69
CA VAL A 77 5.04 39.01 11.60
C VAL A 77 4.88 38.32 10.25
N ARG A 78 5.56 37.16 10.06
CA ARG A 78 5.43 36.37 8.83
C ARG A 78 4.00 35.90 8.58
N VAL A 79 3.28 35.45 9.62
CA VAL A 79 1.86 35.04 9.53
C VAL A 79 0.99 36.17 8.98
N HIS A 80 1.10 37.37 9.54
CA HIS A 80 0.29 38.50 9.06
C HIS A 80 0.73 39.01 7.68
N ALA A 81 2.02 38.91 7.36
CA ALA A 81 2.51 39.19 6.00
C ALA A 81 1.92 38.21 4.97
N VAL A 82 1.77 36.92 5.33
CA VAL A 82 1.08 35.93 4.51
C VAL A 82 -0.38 36.33 4.28
N VAL A 83 -1.13 36.66 5.34
CA VAL A 83 -2.55 37.03 5.23
C VAL A 83 -2.75 38.27 4.33
N ALA A 84 -1.89 39.29 4.46
CA ALA A 84 -1.97 40.46 3.61
C ALA A 84 -1.59 40.14 2.15
N LEU A 85 -0.52 39.39 1.96
CA LEU A 85 0.02 39.09 0.62
C LEU A 85 -0.90 38.15 -0.18
N THR A 86 -1.57 37.19 0.47
CA THR A 86 -2.55 36.33 -0.21
C THR A 86 -3.75 37.12 -0.72
N ARG A 87 -4.14 38.18 0.01
CA ARG A 87 -5.22 39.05 -0.42
C ARG A 87 -4.81 39.93 -1.61
N LEU A 88 -3.60 40.49 -1.58
CA LEU A 88 -3.04 41.24 -2.72
C LEU A 88 -2.89 40.35 -3.95
N GLN A 89 -2.50 39.11 -3.78
CA GLN A 89 -2.39 38.13 -4.88
C GLN A 89 -3.74 37.89 -5.56
N GLY A 90 -4.84 37.77 -4.78
CA GLY A 90 -6.20 37.61 -5.31
C GLY A 90 -6.74 38.85 -6.03
N ALA A 91 -6.15 40.03 -5.78
CA ALA A 91 -6.49 41.28 -6.47
C ALA A 91 -5.61 41.56 -7.70
N ALA A 92 -4.50 40.83 -7.88
CA ALA A 92 -3.61 40.99 -9.02
C ALA A 92 -4.24 40.44 -10.30
N GLU A 93 -3.94 41.08 -11.44
CA GLU A 93 -4.37 40.57 -12.74
C GLU A 93 -3.86 39.15 -13.00
N GLU A 94 -4.72 38.32 -13.58
CA GLU A 94 -4.39 36.93 -13.87
C GLU A 94 -3.22 36.85 -14.88
N GLY A 95 -2.12 36.22 -14.47
CA GLY A 95 -0.92 36.09 -15.31
C GLY A 95 0.10 37.23 -15.18
N SER A 96 -0.16 38.27 -14.39
CA SER A 96 0.78 39.37 -14.14
C SER A 96 2.08 38.86 -13.50
N GLU A 97 3.17 39.58 -13.72
CA GLU A 97 4.49 39.26 -13.17
C GLU A 97 4.46 39.39 -11.64
N GLU A 98 3.79 40.41 -11.13
CA GLU A 98 3.59 40.68 -9.71
C GLU A 98 2.82 39.54 -9.03
N GLY A 99 1.71 39.06 -9.63
CA GLY A 99 0.94 37.93 -9.15
C GLY A 99 1.75 36.65 -9.09
N GLN A 100 2.64 36.43 -10.09
CA GLN A 100 3.53 35.30 -10.11
C GLN A 100 4.64 35.37 -9.05
N GLU A 101 5.18 36.56 -8.78
CA GLU A 101 6.20 36.78 -7.76
C GLU A 101 5.61 36.49 -6.36
N MET A 102 4.44 37.06 -6.05
CA MET A 102 3.72 36.80 -4.79
C MET A 102 3.42 35.32 -4.61
N PHE A 103 2.94 34.64 -5.65
CA PHE A 103 2.68 33.20 -5.62
C PHE A 103 3.93 32.38 -5.28
N ARG A 104 5.08 32.67 -5.94
CA ARG A 104 6.34 31.96 -5.65
C ARG A 104 6.79 32.18 -4.20
N ALA A 105 6.68 33.41 -3.69
CA ALA A 105 7.05 33.74 -2.32
C ALA A 105 6.17 33.02 -1.29
N LEU A 106 4.86 32.93 -1.53
CA LEU A 106 3.91 32.21 -0.68
C LEU A 106 4.17 30.70 -0.70
N VAL A 107 4.37 30.11 -1.88
CA VAL A 107 4.69 28.68 -2.03
C VAL A 107 6.01 28.33 -1.33
N GLU A 108 7.01 29.20 -1.40
CA GLU A 108 8.27 28.99 -0.68
C GLU A 108 8.04 28.92 0.84
N ARG A 109 7.21 29.80 1.39
CA ARG A 109 6.85 29.75 2.83
C ARG A 109 6.03 28.52 3.17
N LEU A 110 5.10 28.12 2.31
CA LEU A 110 4.30 26.89 2.49
C LEU A 110 5.19 25.64 2.57
N LYS A 111 6.24 25.58 1.76
CA LYS A 111 7.16 24.43 1.71
C LYS A 111 8.19 24.43 2.84
N HIS A 112 8.81 25.56 3.09
CA HIS A 112 10.10 25.61 3.79
C HIS A 112 10.10 26.46 5.06
N ASP A 113 9.01 27.13 5.43
CA ASP A 113 9.02 27.90 6.68
C ASP A 113 9.21 26.95 7.88
N PRO A 114 10.17 27.23 8.78
CA PRO A 114 10.42 26.38 9.95
C PRO A 114 9.24 26.33 10.92
N GLN A 115 8.40 27.39 10.95
CA GLN A 115 7.26 27.47 11.85
C GLN A 115 5.99 26.96 11.17
N ALA A 116 5.35 25.96 11.79
CA ALA A 116 4.10 25.38 11.30
C ALA A 116 2.97 26.39 11.17
N GLU A 117 2.92 27.40 12.06
CA GLU A 117 1.91 28.45 12.02
C GLU A 117 1.95 29.26 10.72
N VAL A 118 3.16 29.54 10.18
CA VAL A 118 3.33 30.27 8.92
C VAL A 118 2.89 29.38 7.76
N ARG A 119 3.33 28.09 7.71
CA ARG A 119 2.90 27.15 6.69
C ARG A 119 1.37 27.00 6.66
N ARG A 120 0.77 26.89 7.85
CA ARG A 120 -0.69 26.81 8.00
C ARG A 120 -1.40 28.10 7.58
N ALA A 121 -0.83 29.27 7.88
CA ALA A 121 -1.38 30.54 7.43
C ALA A 121 -1.43 30.63 5.90
N VAL A 122 -0.37 30.21 5.20
CA VAL A 122 -0.40 30.13 3.74
C VAL A 122 -1.48 29.14 3.28
N LEU A 123 -1.48 27.94 3.83
CA LEU A 123 -2.42 26.86 3.47
C LEU A 123 -3.89 27.28 3.56
N ILE A 124 -4.25 28.04 4.60
CA ILE A 124 -5.64 28.46 4.84
C ILE A 124 -6.06 29.67 3.97
N ASN A 125 -5.11 30.53 3.59
CA ASN A 125 -5.43 31.79 2.92
C ASN A 125 -5.12 31.79 1.41
N ILE A 126 -4.30 30.87 0.91
CA ILE A 126 -4.00 30.77 -0.51
C ILE A 126 -5.23 30.24 -1.27
N GLU A 127 -5.55 30.84 -2.41
CA GLU A 127 -6.62 30.34 -3.27
C GLU A 127 -6.26 28.98 -3.87
N PRO A 128 -7.12 27.95 -3.73
CA PRO A 128 -6.80 26.59 -4.16
C PRO A 128 -6.95 26.39 -5.68
N THR A 129 -6.14 27.10 -6.46
CA THR A 129 -6.08 26.93 -7.92
C THR A 129 -5.33 25.65 -8.31
N THR A 130 -5.55 25.14 -9.53
CA THR A 130 -4.85 23.95 -10.06
C THR A 130 -3.33 24.05 -9.96
N ARG A 131 -2.79 25.26 -10.01
CA ARG A 131 -1.35 25.55 -9.91
C ARG A 131 -0.81 25.33 -8.50
N CYS A 132 -1.60 25.61 -7.45
CA CYS A 132 -1.15 25.45 -6.05
C CYS A 132 -1.51 24.09 -5.46
N LEU A 133 -2.44 23.33 -6.05
CA LEU A 133 -2.87 22.02 -5.57
C LEU A 133 -1.72 21.07 -5.22
N PRO A 134 -0.65 20.87 -6.04
CA PRO A 134 0.45 19.97 -5.68
C PRO A 134 1.11 20.34 -4.34
N TYR A 135 1.26 21.62 -4.07
CA TYR A 135 1.90 22.14 -2.84
C TYR A 135 0.98 22.02 -1.62
N ILE A 136 -0.34 22.16 -1.82
CA ILE A 136 -1.36 21.93 -0.79
C ILE A 136 -1.38 20.44 -0.40
N LEU A 137 -1.41 19.55 -1.39
CA LEU A 137 -1.45 18.09 -1.18
C LEU A 137 -0.20 17.59 -0.42
N GLU A 138 0.99 18.15 -0.69
CA GLU A 138 2.20 17.83 0.08
C GLU A 138 2.03 18.08 1.58
N ARG A 139 1.19 19.03 2.01
CA ARG A 139 0.96 19.35 3.43
C ARG A 139 0.10 18.31 4.15
N SER A 140 -0.54 17.37 3.45
CA SER A 140 -1.16 16.21 4.07
C SER A 140 -0.15 15.33 4.84
N ARG A 141 1.15 15.48 4.55
CA ARG A 141 2.27 14.83 5.25
C ARG A 141 3.13 15.78 6.09
N ASP A 142 2.64 16.96 6.41
CA ASP A 142 3.36 17.91 7.26
C ASP A 142 3.70 17.31 8.63
N GLN A 143 4.81 17.73 9.22
CA GLN A 143 5.20 17.30 10.57
C GLN A 143 4.19 17.72 11.63
N ASP A 144 3.60 18.92 11.45
CA ASP A 144 2.61 19.49 12.37
C ASP A 144 1.20 18.95 12.13
N THR A 145 0.59 18.41 13.16
CA THR A 145 -0.77 17.83 13.12
C THR A 145 -1.84 18.84 12.70
N LEU A 146 -1.75 20.08 13.20
CA LEU A 146 -2.75 21.11 12.88
C LEU A 146 -2.65 21.54 11.41
N THR A 147 -1.44 21.51 10.83
CA THR A 147 -1.24 21.79 9.40
C THR A 147 -1.82 20.67 8.55
N ARG A 148 -1.56 19.38 8.90
CA ARG A 148 -2.17 18.24 8.21
C ARG A 148 -3.70 18.30 8.26
N ARG A 149 -4.26 18.57 9.44
CA ARG A 149 -5.71 18.73 9.61
C ARG A 149 -6.27 19.86 8.77
N ALA A 150 -5.59 21.01 8.70
CA ALA A 150 -6.04 22.18 7.96
C ALA A 150 -6.21 21.92 6.45
N VAL A 151 -5.45 20.96 5.86
CA VAL A 151 -5.62 20.56 4.45
C VAL A 151 -7.07 20.15 4.17
N TYR A 152 -7.65 19.33 5.05
CA TYR A 152 -9.00 18.75 4.88
C TYR A 152 -10.11 19.72 5.23
N LEU A 153 -9.86 20.67 6.15
CA LEU A 153 -10.90 21.57 6.68
C LEU A 153 -11.14 22.82 5.84
N ARG A 154 -10.18 23.22 4.97
CA ARG A 154 -10.36 24.43 4.21
C ARG A 154 -10.02 24.32 2.72
N PRO A 155 -8.75 24.18 2.30
CA PRO A 155 -8.50 24.19 0.86
C PRO A 155 -9.19 23.05 0.11
N MET A 156 -9.35 21.87 0.73
CA MET A 156 -10.00 20.73 0.08
C MET A 156 -11.54 20.79 0.13
N GLU A 157 -12.13 21.58 1.01
CA GLU A 157 -13.58 21.90 0.98
C GLU A 157 -13.94 22.90 -0.12
N GLU A 158 -12.98 23.70 -0.58
CA GLU A 158 -13.18 24.68 -1.66
C GLU A 158 -12.91 24.08 -3.05
N VAL A 159 -12.24 22.93 -3.11
CA VAL A 159 -11.84 22.26 -4.35
C VAL A 159 -12.83 21.20 -4.77
N ASP A 160 -13.29 21.26 -6.01
CA ASP A 160 -13.97 20.14 -6.63
C ASP A 160 -12.99 18.97 -6.82
N PHE A 161 -13.20 17.88 -6.07
CA PHE A 161 -12.28 16.74 -6.10
C PHE A 161 -12.15 16.09 -7.50
N ARG A 162 -13.09 16.35 -8.42
CA ARG A 162 -13.05 15.88 -9.81
C ARG A 162 -11.89 16.51 -10.61
N VAL A 163 -11.40 17.66 -10.18
CA VAL A 163 -10.21 18.31 -10.76
C VAL A 163 -8.92 17.56 -10.39
N LEU A 164 -8.91 16.85 -9.26
CA LEU A 164 -7.76 16.06 -8.83
C LEU A 164 -7.63 14.80 -9.69
N LYS A 165 -6.40 14.38 -9.99
CA LYS A 165 -6.14 13.06 -10.58
C LYS A 165 -6.53 11.96 -9.59
N ILE A 166 -6.91 10.78 -10.08
CA ILE A 166 -7.26 9.62 -9.24
C ILE A 166 -6.16 9.35 -8.21
N ARG A 167 -4.92 9.27 -8.64
CA ARG A 167 -3.76 9.06 -7.76
C ARG A 167 -3.65 10.09 -6.63
N ASP A 168 -3.94 11.37 -6.93
CA ASP A 168 -3.84 12.45 -5.94
C ASP A 168 -4.98 12.36 -4.92
N ARG A 169 -6.20 11.99 -5.38
CA ARG A 169 -7.36 11.71 -4.51
C ARG A 169 -7.06 10.58 -3.54
N GLU A 170 -6.57 9.45 -4.07
CA GLU A 170 -6.22 8.29 -3.27
C GLU A 170 -5.10 8.60 -2.27
N SER A 171 -4.03 9.27 -2.71
CA SER A 171 -2.95 9.66 -1.80
C SER A 171 -3.44 10.58 -0.69
N LEU A 172 -4.34 11.51 -1.00
CA LEU A 172 -4.93 12.42 0.00
C LEU A 172 -5.77 11.66 1.03
N LEU A 173 -6.63 10.73 0.57
CA LEU A 173 -7.45 9.89 1.44
C LEU A 173 -6.60 8.92 2.28
N ASP A 174 -5.61 8.25 1.68
CA ASP A 174 -4.71 7.34 2.39
C ASP A 174 -3.98 8.07 3.54
N HIS A 175 -3.43 9.26 3.24
CA HIS A 175 -2.77 10.08 4.26
C HIS A 175 -3.72 10.56 5.37
N GLY A 176 -4.97 10.86 5.02
CA GLY A 176 -5.94 11.39 5.97
C GLY A 176 -6.60 10.33 6.82
N LEU A 177 -7.12 9.27 6.20
CA LEU A 177 -7.84 8.19 6.89
C LEU A 177 -6.91 7.31 7.74
N GLU A 178 -5.63 7.20 7.37
CA GLU A 178 -4.60 6.45 8.13
C GLU A 178 -3.70 7.35 9.00
N ASP A 179 -3.98 8.64 9.13
CA ASP A 179 -3.16 9.50 9.98
C ASP A 179 -3.15 9.00 11.43
N ARG A 180 -1.98 9.11 12.06
CA ARG A 180 -1.79 8.76 13.48
C ARG A 180 -2.69 9.56 14.43
N ASP A 181 -3.07 10.78 14.05
CA ASP A 181 -3.88 11.68 14.88
C ASP A 181 -5.37 11.58 14.53
N ALA A 182 -6.19 11.30 15.55
CA ALA A 182 -7.64 11.12 15.38
C ALA A 182 -8.35 12.39 14.87
N SER A 183 -7.81 13.59 15.14
CA SER A 183 -8.43 14.84 14.67
C SER A 183 -8.23 15.05 13.17
N VAL A 184 -7.12 14.53 12.60
CA VAL A 184 -6.85 14.53 11.15
C VAL A 184 -7.76 13.51 10.47
N ARG A 185 -7.82 12.27 11.02
CA ARG A 185 -8.71 11.22 10.47
C ARG A 185 -10.16 11.71 10.40
N ARG A 186 -10.66 12.34 11.48
CA ARG A 186 -12.02 12.89 11.51
C ARG A 186 -12.22 14.02 10.50
N ALA A 187 -11.24 14.90 10.30
CA ALA A 187 -11.34 15.98 9.32
C ALA A 187 -11.40 15.42 7.88
N CYS A 188 -10.58 14.41 7.56
CA CYS A 188 -10.63 13.72 6.27
C CYS A 188 -11.97 12.98 6.08
N ALA A 189 -12.44 12.27 7.09
CA ALA A 189 -13.71 11.58 7.07
C ALA A 189 -14.89 12.53 6.81
N ASN A 190 -14.91 13.70 7.46
CA ASN A 190 -15.94 14.72 7.24
C ASN A 190 -15.88 15.31 5.81
N LEU A 191 -14.68 15.56 5.28
CA LEU A 191 -14.51 16.00 3.90
C LEU A 191 -15.11 14.99 2.92
N LEU A 192 -14.77 13.71 3.11
CA LEU A 192 -15.23 12.61 2.28
C LEU A 192 -16.76 12.45 2.34
N SER A 193 -17.32 12.35 3.55
CA SER A 193 -18.73 12.08 3.79
C SER A 193 -19.64 13.29 3.61
N GLY A 194 -19.11 14.50 3.71
CA GLY A 194 -19.84 15.73 3.46
C GLY A 194 -19.64 16.22 2.03
N HIS A 195 -18.54 16.93 1.81
CA HIS A 195 -18.31 17.65 0.55
C HIS A 195 -18.19 16.73 -0.69
N TRP A 196 -17.38 15.67 -0.62
CA TRP A 196 -17.16 14.80 -1.76
C TRP A 196 -18.40 13.95 -2.11
N LEU A 197 -19.10 13.44 -1.08
CA LEU A 197 -20.35 12.70 -1.29
C LEU A 197 -21.42 13.61 -1.91
N HIS A 198 -21.57 14.83 -1.39
CA HIS A 198 -22.51 15.80 -1.93
C HIS A 198 -22.20 16.18 -3.39
N LEU A 199 -20.92 16.35 -3.77
CA LEU A 199 -20.49 16.55 -5.16
C LEU A 199 -20.74 15.32 -6.05
N SER A 200 -21.01 14.16 -5.45
CA SER A 200 -21.39 12.92 -6.12
C SER A 200 -22.91 12.65 -6.07
N ASP A 201 -23.73 13.70 -5.92
CA ASP A 201 -25.20 13.64 -5.82
C ASP A 201 -25.70 12.76 -4.66
N ASP A 202 -24.94 12.68 -3.55
CA ASP A 202 -25.19 11.82 -2.39
C ASP A 202 -25.28 10.31 -2.73
N ASP A 203 -24.62 9.90 -3.82
CA ASP A 203 -24.59 8.54 -4.36
C ASP A 203 -23.18 7.91 -4.14
N LEU A 204 -23.13 6.84 -3.35
CA LEU A 204 -21.88 6.12 -3.07
C LEU A 204 -21.28 5.47 -4.32
N ILE A 205 -22.11 5.02 -5.26
CA ILE A 205 -21.63 4.39 -6.48
C ILE A 205 -20.92 5.43 -7.36
N LYS A 206 -21.51 6.61 -7.54
CA LYS A 206 -20.87 7.71 -8.27
C LYS A 206 -19.57 8.18 -7.61
N LEU A 207 -19.49 8.11 -6.28
CA LEU A 207 -18.25 8.40 -5.57
C LEU A 207 -17.19 7.32 -5.83
N LEU A 208 -17.57 6.04 -5.80
CA LEU A 208 -16.68 4.92 -6.09
C LEU A 208 -16.16 4.92 -7.53
N GLU A 209 -16.99 5.30 -8.52
CA GLU A 209 -16.56 5.50 -9.91
C GLU A 209 -15.42 6.55 -10.05
N ARG A 210 -15.25 7.41 -9.05
CA ARG A 210 -14.18 8.44 -8.99
C ARG A 210 -12.93 8.01 -8.20
N LEU A 211 -13.02 6.87 -7.52
CA LEU A 211 -11.90 6.23 -6.81
C LEU A 211 -11.44 5.00 -7.62
N ASP A 212 -10.21 4.57 -7.41
CA ASP A 212 -9.71 3.33 -8.03
C ASP A 212 -10.15 2.11 -7.22
N VAL A 213 -11.32 1.55 -7.55
CA VAL A 213 -11.80 0.31 -6.91
C VAL A 213 -10.95 -0.90 -7.27
N GLY A 214 -10.21 -0.86 -8.39
CA GLY A 214 -9.32 -1.95 -8.83
C GLY A 214 -8.18 -2.19 -7.84
N ASN A 215 -7.54 -1.12 -7.34
CA ASN A 215 -6.54 -1.19 -6.27
C ASN A 215 -7.17 -1.43 -4.89
N GLY A 216 -8.41 -0.99 -4.70
CA GLY A 216 -9.33 -1.32 -3.60
C GLY A 216 -8.97 -0.85 -2.20
N LYS A 217 -7.70 -0.61 -1.87
CA LYS A 217 -7.27 -0.32 -0.48
C LYS A 217 -7.89 0.98 0.07
N VAL A 218 -7.77 2.06 -0.67
CA VAL A 218 -8.27 3.38 -0.26
C VAL A 218 -9.78 3.44 -0.32
N ALA A 219 -10.37 2.87 -1.37
CA ALA A 219 -11.81 2.78 -1.55
C ALA A 219 -12.48 1.96 -0.44
N SER A 220 -11.91 0.80 -0.02
CA SER A 220 -12.40 0.02 1.12
C SER A 220 -12.40 0.84 2.41
N LYS A 221 -11.30 1.56 2.68
CA LYS A 221 -11.18 2.39 3.88
C LYS A 221 -12.14 3.58 3.90
N ALA A 222 -12.37 4.17 2.73
CA ALA A 222 -13.37 5.21 2.55
C ALA A 222 -14.77 4.67 2.90
N LEU A 223 -15.15 3.50 2.37
CA LEU A 223 -16.44 2.87 2.68
C LEU A 223 -16.55 2.47 4.16
N GLU A 224 -15.53 1.86 4.75
CA GLU A 224 -15.52 1.56 6.19
C GLU A 224 -15.77 2.84 7.02
N THR A 225 -15.13 3.95 6.65
CA THR A 225 -15.35 5.25 7.31
C THR A 225 -16.79 5.73 7.17
N PHE A 226 -17.42 5.54 6.01
CA PHE A 226 -18.85 5.82 5.81
C PHE A 226 -19.73 4.95 6.70
N PHE A 227 -19.47 3.66 6.75
CA PHE A 227 -20.26 2.72 7.55
C PHE A 227 -20.17 3.02 9.05
N ASP A 228 -18.99 3.45 9.51
CA ASP A 228 -18.79 3.85 10.92
C ASP A 228 -19.50 5.15 11.29
N LEU A 229 -19.49 6.14 10.38
CA LEU A 229 -20.07 7.46 10.64
C LEU A 229 -21.58 7.53 10.39
N TYR A 230 -22.09 6.75 9.44
CA TYR A 230 -23.49 6.79 8.99
C TYR A 230 -24.09 5.39 8.95
N PRO A 231 -24.38 4.79 10.11
CA PRO A 231 -25.02 3.47 10.18
C PRO A 231 -26.36 3.39 9.44
N ASP A 232 -27.03 4.53 9.24
CA ASP A 232 -28.31 4.61 8.52
C ASP A 232 -28.17 4.36 7.01
N ILE A 233 -27.01 4.65 6.41
CA ILE A 233 -26.71 4.29 5.01
C ILE A 233 -26.82 2.78 4.83
N LEU A 234 -26.39 2.01 5.84
CA LEU A 234 -26.48 0.55 5.83
C LEU A 234 -27.93 0.05 5.78
N SER A 235 -28.87 0.82 6.31
CA SER A 235 -30.31 0.47 6.32
C SER A 235 -30.98 0.76 4.95
N GLY A 236 -30.35 1.57 4.10
CA GLY A 236 -30.84 1.89 2.76
C GLY A 236 -30.39 0.89 1.69
N LEU A 237 -29.39 0.05 1.97
CA LEU A 237 -28.96 -0.99 1.06
C LEU A 237 -29.92 -2.16 1.10
N THR A 238 -30.55 -2.47 -0.03
CA THR A 238 -31.50 -3.58 -0.17
C THR A 238 -31.11 -4.44 -1.35
N TYR A 239 -31.48 -5.74 -1.30
CA TYR A 239 -31.31 -6.63 -2.42
C TYR A 239 -32.23 -6.24 -3.59
N GLU A 240 -31.64 -6.06 -4.76
CA GLU A 240 -32.35 -5.84 -6.01
C GLU A 240 -31.83 -6.82 -7.06
N GLU A 241 -32.68 -7.72 -7.55
CA GLU A 241 -32.31 -8.73 -8.55
C GLU A 241 -31.72 -8.11 -9.82
N ALA A 242 -32.25 -6.94 -10.25
CA ALA A 242 -31.74 -6.22 -11.41
C ALA A 242 -30.28 -5.79 -11.26
N THR A 243 -29.88 -5.35 -10.06
CA THR A 243 -28.51 -4.97 -9.75
C THR A 243 -27.57 -6.18 -9.79
N TRP A 244 -28.02 -7.34 -9.26
CA TRP A 244 -27.23 -8.56 -9.27
C TRP A 244 -27.09 -9.17 -10.67
N THR A 245 -28.09 -9.00 -11.53
CA THR A 245 -28.07 -9.50 -12.93
C THR A 245 -27.15 -8.65 -13.83
N ALA A 246 -27.04 -7.35 -13.56
CA ALA A 246 -26.23 -6.42 -14.31
C ALA A 246 -25.14 -5.77 -13.41
N MET A 247 -24.41 -6.61 -12.67
CA MET A 247 -23.44 -6.16 -11.69
C MET A 247 -22.31 -5.36 -12.34
N LYS A 248 -22.02 -4.19 -11.77
CA LYS A 248 -20.86 -3.36 -12.08
C LYS A 248 -19.78 -3.55 -11.01
N ALA A 249 -18.54 -3.22 -11.35
CA ALA A 249 -17.39 -3.33 -10.46
C ALA A 249 -17.61 -2.60 -9.13
N GLU A 250 -18.13 -1.37 -9.16
CA GLU A 250 -18.36 -0.54 -7.97
C GLU A 250 -19.45 -1.11 -7.05
N HIS A 251 -20.52 -1.67 -7.64
CA HIS A 251 -21.59 -2.32 -6.86
C HIS A 251 -21.08 -3.58 -6.18
N ALA A 252 -20.37 -4.45 -6.91
CA ALA A 252 -19.78 -5.66 -6.36
C ALA A 252 -18.80 -5.34 -5.21
N PHE A 253 -17.98 -4.31 -5.40
CA PHE A 253 -17.04 -3.82 -4.41
C PHE A 253 -17.74 -3.27 -3.16
N LEU A 254 -18.80 -2.47 -3.33
CA LEU A 254 -19.60 -1.95 -2.23
C LEU A 254 -20.22 -3.07 -1.39
N ILE A 255 -20.89 -4.04 -2.05
CA ILE A 255 -21.56 -5.16 -1.38
C ILE A 255 -20.55 -6.03 -0.62
N ARG A 256 -19.39 -6.33 -1.23
CA ARG A 256 -18.33 -7.09 -0.54
C ARG A 256 -17.80 -6.35 0.70
N THR A 257 -17.47 -5.07 0.55
CA THR A 257 -16.93 -4.26 1.67
C THR A 257 -17.97 -4.12 2.79
N PHE A 258 -19.24 -3.97 2.42
CA PHE A 258 -20.36 -3.98 3.38
C PHE A 258 -20.47 -5.31 4.12
N THR A 259 -20.37 -6.42 3.40
CA THR A 259 -20.43 -7.78 3.99
C THR A 259 -19.28 -7.97 4.98
N GLU A 260 -18.06 -7.59 4.62
CA GLU A 260 -16.89 -7.65 5.50
C GLU A 260 -17.06 -6.77 6.76
N HIS A 261 -17.62 -5.57 6.60
CA HIS A 261 -17.90 -4.66 7.72
C HIS A 261 -18.93 -5.27 8.68
N CYS A 262 -20.04 -5.81 8.17
CA CYS A 262 -21.07 -6.44 8.99
C CYS A 262 -20.53 -7.66 9.76
N HIS A 263 -19.69 -8.49 9.14
CA HIS A 263 -19.04 -9.61 9.83
C HIS A 263 -18.08 -9.15 10.91
N ARG A 264 -17.28 -8.10 10.66
CA ARG A 264 -16.32 -7.56 11.63
C ARG A 264 -16.98 -6.97 12.87
N HIS A 265 -18.19 -6.43 12.70
CA HIS A 265 -18.95 -5.75 13.76
C HIS A 265 -20.13 -6.60 14.32
N ASP A 266 -20.19 -7.91 14.02
CA ASP A 266 -21.25 -8.84 14.45
C ASP A 266 -22.68 -8.37 14.07
N GLN A 267 -22.82 -7.70 12.90
CA GLN A 267 -24.09 -7.17 12.39
C GLN A 267 -24.66 -8.03 11.23
N THR A 268 -24.47 -9.33 11.28
CA THR A 268 -24.83 -10.26 10.20
C THR A 268 -26.32 -10.26 9.84
N SER A 269 -27.20 -9.93 10.80
CA SER A 269 -28.64 -9.80 10.54
C SER A 269 -29.02 -8.74 9.49
N LYS A 270 -28.14 -7.77 9.21
CA LYS A 270 -28.34 -6.79 8.14
C LYS A 270 -28.09 -7.38 6.76
N LEU A 271 -27.30 -8.45 6.68
CA LEU A 271 -26.95 -9.11 5.42
C LEU A 271 -28.16 -9.81 4.79
N ASP A 272 -29.12 -10.28 5.59
CA ASP A 272 -30.35 -10.95 5.11
C ASP A 272 -31.19 -10.05 4.19
N GLN A 273 -31.04 -8.73 4.30
CA GLN A 273 -31.75 -7.75 3.47
C GLN A 273 -31.02 -7.39 2.19
N VAL A 274 -29.71 -7.62 2.14
CA VAL A 274 -28.81 -7.16 1.06
C VAL A 274 -28.33 -8.31 0.19
N LEU A 275 -28.09 -9.48 0.80
CA LEU A 275 -27.57 -10.64 0.10
C LEU A 275 -28.71 -11.62 -0.26
N PRO A 276 -28.70 -12.19 -1.48
CA PRO A 276 -29.56 -13.31 -1.81
C PRO A 276 -29.10 -14.58 -1.06
N ASP A 277 -29.97 -15.61 -1.06
CA ASP A 277 -29.59 -16.93 -0.56
C ASP A 277 -28.40 -17.54 -1.32
N ILE A 278 -27.72 -18.52 -0.73
CA ILE A 278 -26.50 -19.12 -1.29
C ILE A 278 -26.73 -19.75 -2.66
N SER A 279 -27.89 -20.36 -2.89
CA SER A 279 -28.20 -20.96 -4.19
C SER A 279 -28.33 -19.90 -5.27
N THR A 280 -28.93 -18.77 -4.94
CA THR A 280 -29.05 -17.61 -5.84
C THR A 280 -27.70 -16.93 -6.05
N GLN A 281 -26.86 -16.82 -5.01
CA GLN A 281 -25.47 -16.35 -5.17
C GLN A 281 -24.69 -17.26 -6.13
N ALA A 282 -24.78 -18.58 -5.99
CA ALA A 282 -24.15 -19.53 -6.89
C ALA A 282 -24.66 -19.39 -8.34
N TYR A 283 -25.96 -19.08 -8.53
CA TYR A 283 -26.52 -18.81 -9.85
C TYR A 283 -25.90 -17.56 -10.48
N PHE A 284 -25.78 -16.45 -9.75
CA PHE A 284 -25.16 -15.22 -10.28
C PHE A 284 -23.68 -15.43 -10.61
N ILE A 285 -22.92 -16.07 -9.75
CA ILE A 285 -21.50 -16.39 -10.02
C ILE A 285 -21.37 -17.23 -11.29
N ARG A 286 -22.27 -18.23 -11.48
CA ARG A 286 -22.28 -19.06 -12.69
C ARG A 286 -22.58 -18.26 -13.94
N ASN A 287 -23.51 -17.31 -13.88
CA ASN A 287 -23.87 -16.47 -15.02
C ASN A 287 -22.71 -15.53 -15.40
N GLU A 288 -21.98 -15.01 -14.40
CA GLU A 288 -20.77 -14.21 -14.66
C GLU A 288 -19.64 -15.03 -15.34
N THR A 289 -19.61 -16.36 -15.12
CA THR A 289 -18.63 -17.25 -15.78
C THR A 289 -19.11 -17.79 -17.13
N GLY A 290 -20.33 -17.44 -17.56
CA GLY A 290 -20.95 -17.91 -18.81
C GLY A 290 -20.53 -17.10 -20.05
N GLU A 291 -20.67 -17.70 -21.24
CA GLU A 291 -20.31 -17.10 -22.53
C GLU A 291 -21.17 -15.87 -22.91
N GLU A 292 -22.24 -15.59 -22.18
CA GLU A 292 -23.22 -14.54 -22.50
C GLU A 292 -22.73 -13.11 -22.18
N ARG A 293 -21.65 -12.95 -21.37
CA ARG A 293 -21.08 -11.64 -21.02
C ARG A 293 -19.79 -11.29 -21.76
N GLN A 294 -19.73 -11.58 -23.04
CA GLN A 294 -18.58 -11.23 -23.91
C GLN A 294 -18.34 -9.72 -24.09
N GLU A 295 -19.22 -8.85 -23.58
CA GLU A 295 -19.09 -7.39 -23.73
C GLU A 295 -18.17 -6.73 -22.68
N LEU A 296 -17.88 -7.39 -21.55
CA LEU A 296 -16.97 -6.88 -20.52
C LEU A 296 -15.52 -7.22 -20.85
N VAL A 297 -14.62 -6.30 -20.50
CA VAL A 297 -13.18 -6.57 -20.53
C VAL A 297 -12.86 -7.69 -19.55
N ALA A 298 -12.01 -8.64 -19.93
CA ALA A 298 -11.67 -9.81 -19.12
C ALA A 298 -11.23 -9.43 -17.69
N ASP A 299 -10.51 -8.33 -17.54
CA ASP A 299 -10.02 -7.82 -16.24
C ASP A 299 -11.17 -7.35 -15.32
N GLU A 300 -12.21 -6.71 -15.89
CA GLU A 300 -13.38 -6.26 -15.14
C GLU A 300 -14.21 -7.45 -14.65
N LEU A 301 -14.38 -8.45 -15.50
CA LEU A 301 -15.09 -9.68 -15.14
C LEU A 301 -14.36 -10.44 -14.03
N SER A 302 -13.04 -10.59 -14.15
CA SER A 302 -12.20 -11.19 -13.11
C SER A 302 -12.29 -10.41 -11.79
N PHE A 303 -12.33 -9.08 -11.85
CA PHE A 303 -12.54 -8.25 -10.67
C PHE A 303 -13.90 -8.50 -10.01
N ILE A 304 -15.00 -8.47 -10.76
CA ILE A 304 -16.37 -8.72 -10.25
C ILE A 304 -16.45 -10.11 -9.62
N LEU A 305 -15.92 -11.15 -10.29
CA LEU A 305 -15.89 -12.51 -9.76
C LEU A 305 -15.15 -12.61 -8.43
N ARG A 306 -14.02 -11.92 -8.29
CA ARG A 306 -13.28 -11.85 -7.01
C ARG A 306 -14.10 -11.20 -5.89
N GLN A 307 -14.91 -10.17 -6.21
CA GLN A 307 -15.80 -9.56 -5.21
C GLN A 307 -16.89 -10.56 -4.79
N PHE A 308 -17.52 -11.25 -5.72
CA PHE A 308 -18.52 -12.29 -5.40
C PHE A 308 -17.95 -13.44 -4.58
N LEU A 309 -16.74 -13.90 -4.91
CA LEU A 309 -16.05 -14.93 -4.14
C LEU A 309 -15.71 -14.44 -2.73
N GLY A 310 -15.34 -13.15 -2.60
CA GLY A 310 -15.13 -12.51 -1.30
C GLY A 310 -16.40 -12.50 -0.43
N ILE A 311 -17.58 -12.30 -1.02
CA ILE A 311 -18.88 -12.41 -0.34
C ILE A 311 -19.14 -13.88 0.03
N ALA A 312 -19.00 -14.78 -0.93
CA ALA A 312 -19.23 -16.22 -0.72
C ALA A 312 -18.33 -16.81 0.39
N ARG A 313 -17.09 -16.34 0.53
CA ARG A 313 -16.19 -16.75 1.63
C ARG A 313 -16.76 -16.49 3.02
N LEU A 314 -17.61 -15.47 3.17
CA LEU A 314 -18.21 -15.05 4.44
C LEU A 314 -19.63 -15.59 4.64
N ALA A 315 -20.19 -16.29 3.64
CA ALA A 315 -21.54 -16.82 3.70
C ALA A 315 -21.70 -17.92 4.75
N ASP A 316 -22.93 -18.07 5.26
CA ASP A 316 -23.30 -19.15 6.18
C ASP A 316 -23.74 -20.40 5.38
N TYR A 317 -22.93 -21.43 5.38
CA TYR A 317 -23.15 -22.70 4.69
C TYR A 317 -23.94 -23.74 5.51
N SER A 318 -24.79 -23.30 6.44
CA SER A 318 -25.68 -24.20 7.21
C SER A 318 -26.74 -24.87 6.34
N ASP A 319 -27.17 -24.22 5.25
CA ASP A 319 -28.05 -24.84 4.25
C ASP A 319 -27.29 -25.83 3.37
N GLU A 320 -27.68 -27.09 3.46
CA GLU A 320 -27.06 -28.21 2.73
C GLU A 320 -27.22 -28.08 1.20
N MET A 321 -28.35 -27.57 0.71
CA MET A 321 -28.58 -27.40 -0.74
C MET A 321 -27.71 -26.28 -1.32
N GLY A 322 -27.69 -25.14 -0.66
CA GLY A 322 -26.84 -24.02 -1.03
C GLY A 322 -25.37 -24.40 -0.98
N ARG A 323 -24.95 -25.10 0.09
CA ARG A 323 -23.58 -25.59 0.24
C ARG A 323 -23.15 -26.51 -0.92
N ARG A 324 -23.99 -27.46 -1.31
CA ARG A 324 -23.71 -28.38 -2.45
C ARG A 324 -23.67 -27.65 -3.78
N ASN A 325 -24.58 -26.73 -4.01
CA ASN A 325 -24.62 -25.93 -5.25
C ASN A 325 -23.32 -25.11 -5.39
N MET A 326 -22.90 -24.45 -4.32
CA MET A 326 -21.66 -23.66 -4.30
C MET A 326 -20.43 -24.57 -4.45
N PHE A 327 -20.36 -25.71 -3.78
CA PHE A 327 -19.27 -26.69 -3.93
C PHE A 327 -19.11 -27.14 -5.38
N THR A 328 -20.22 -27.51 -6.02
CA THR A 328 -20.22 -27.94 -7.43
C THR A 328 -19.73 -26.83 -8.35
N LEU A 329 -20.16 -25.59 -8.09
CA LEU A 329 -19.74 -24.43 -8.86
C LEU A 329 -18.25 -24.16 -8.66
N MET A 330 -17.74 -24.15 -7.43
CA MET A 330 -16.31 -23.94 -7.16
C MET A 330 -15.43 -24.98 -7.84
N ARG A 331 -15.85 -26.27 -7.77
CA ARG A 331 -15.14 -27.35 -8.49
C ARG A 331 -15.11 -27.09 -10.01
N GLN A 332 -16.26 -26.72 -10.60
CA GLN A 332 -16.34 -26.39 -12.03
C GLN A 332 -15.45 -25.19 -12.41
N MET A 333 -15.42 -24.16 -11.54
CA MET A 333 -14.54 -23.01 -11.76
C MET A 333 -13.07 -23.41 -11.74
N LEU A 334 -12.63 -24.18 -10.74
CA LEU A 334 -11.27 -24.68 -10.66
C LEU A 334 -10.86 -25.49 -11.92
N ILE A 335 -11.78 -26.22 -12.54
CA ILE A 335 -11.51 -26.96 -13.77
C ILE A 335 -11.43 -26.02 -14.98
N LYS A 336 -12.31 -25.03 -15.10
CA LYS A 336 -12.45 -24.18 -16.29
C LYS A 336 -11.57 -22.94 -16.31
N LEU A 337 -11.23 -22.37 -15.13
CA LEU A 337 -10.42 -21.15 -15.01
C LEU A 337 -9.03 -21.32 -15.62
N GLY A 338 -8.47 -20.20 -16.12
CA GLY A 338 -7.07 -20.09 -16.45
C GLY A 338 -6.14 -20.13 -15.21
N PRO A 339 -4.83 -19.99 -15.40
CA PRO A 339 -3.84 -20.00 -14.30
C PRO A 339 -3.76 -18.67 -13.53
N GLU A 340 -4.83 -17.88 -13.51
CA GLU A 340 -4.88 -16.62 -12.75
C GLU A 340 -4.80 -16.88 -11.24
N GLU A 341 -3.65 -16.58 -10.64
CA GLU A 341 -3.36 -16.80 -9.22
C GLU A 341 -4.43 -16.24 -8.30
N GLU A 342 -4.82 -14.97 -8.50
CA GLU A 342 -5.76 -14.27 -7.60
C GLU A 342 -7.16 -14.89 -7.62
N LEU A 343 -7.61 -15.35 -8.77
CA LEU A 343 -8.93 -15.96 -8.91
C LEU A 343 -8.94 -17.40 -8.35
N ILE A 344 -7.88 -18.18 -8.63
CA ILE A 344 -7.70 -19.51 -8.03
C ILE A 344 -7.69 -19.38 -6.50
N ARG A 345 -6.93 -18.43 -5.96
CA ARG A 345 -6.86 -18.17 -4.50
C ARG A 345 -8.23 -17.85 -3.93
N ALA A 346 -9.01 -16.98 -4.58
CA ALA A 346 -10.35 -16.61 -4.11
C ALA A 346 -11.32 -17.82 -4.09
N VAL A 347 -11.29 -18.66 -5.13
CA VAL A 347 -12.08 -19.90 -5.17
C VAL A 347 -11.64 -20.87 -4.06
N MET A 348 -10.34 -21.02 -3.85
CA MET A 348 -9.80 -21.91 -2.79
C MET A 348 -10.20 -21.43 -1.40
N GLU A 349 -10.23 -20.13 -1.13
CA GLU A 349 -10.69 -19.56 0.14
C GLU A 349 -12.19 -19.89 0.41
N VAL A 350 -13.01 -19.90 -0.63
CA VAL A 350 -14.42 -20.34 -0.54
C VAL A 350 -14.49 -21.86 -0.29
N MET A 351 -13.68 -22.67 -0.99
CA MET A 351 -13.64 -24.12 -0.81
C MET A 351 -13.28 -24.51 0.63
N VAL A 352 -12.31 -23.84 1.25
CA VAL A 352 -11.95 -24.04 2.68
C VAL A 352 -13.15 -23.84 3.61
N ARG A 353 -14.08 -22.94 3.26
CA ARG A 353 -15.29 -22.68 4.08
C ARG A 353 -16.40 -23.70 3.85
N ILE A 354 -16.49 -24.26 2.65
CA ILE A 354 -17.53 -25.21 2.25
C ILE A 354 -17.21 -26.62 2.74
N CYS A 355 -15.93 -27.03 2.68
CA CYS A 355 -15.48 -28.34 3.12
C CYS A 355 -15.67 -28.53 4.62
N VAL A 356 -15.97 -29.75 5.03
CA VAL A 356 -16.31 -30.08 6.43
C VAL A 356 -15.09 -29.94 7.34
N ASP A 357 -13.94 -30.41 6.86
CA ASP A 357 -12.67 -30.34 7.57
C ASP A 357 -11.48 -30.23 6.62
N GLU A 358 -10.28 -30.08 7.19
CA GLU A 358 -9.02 -29.95 6.45
C GLU A 358 -8.70 -31.18 5.59
N ARG A 359 -9.15 -32.36 5.99
CA ARG A 359 -8.94 -33.61 5.23
C ARG A 359 -9.83 -33.66 4.00
N ASP A 360 -11.10 -33.33 4.16
CA ASP A 360 -12.07 -33.24 3.07
C ASP A 360 -11.62 -32.23 2.04
N PHE A 361 -11.18 -31.03 2.48
CA PHE A 361 -10.61 -30.02 1.63
C PHE A 361 -9.38 -30.53 0.86
N THR A 362 -8.41 -31.13 1.57
CA THR A 362 -7.17 -31.62 0.98
C THR A 362 -7.44 -32.71 -0.06
N GLN A 363 -8.30 -33.67 0.28
CA GLN A 363 -8.65 -34.78 -0.61
C GLN A 363 -9.34 -34.25 -1.88
N THR A 364 -10.32 -33.35 -1.72
CA THR A 364 -11.02 -32.73 -2.86
C THR A 364 -10.06 -32.02 -3.82
N ILE A 365 -9.13 -31.23 -3.28
CA ILE A 365 -8.18 -30.50 -4.14
C ILE A 365 -7.22 -31.44 -4.84
N VAL A 366 -6.71 -32.47 -4.15
CA VAL A 366 -5.85 -33.50 -4.77
C VAL A 366 -6.59 -34.24 -5.88
N GLU A 367 -7.86 -34.59 -5.68
CA GLU A 367 -8.71 -35.21 -6.72
C GLU A 367 -8.85 -34.30 -7.95
N ILE A 368 -9.17 -32.99 -7.75
CA ILE A 368 -9.28 -32.04 -8.88
C ILE A 368 -7.96 -31.91 -9.64
N ILE A 369 -6.83 -31.84 -8.91
CA ILE A 369 -5.50 -31.78 -9.54
C ILE A 369 -5.22 -33.07 -10.33
N SER A 370 -5.61 -34.24 -9.82
CA SER A 370 -5.44 -35.51 -10.51
C SER A 370 -6.30 -35.59 -11.77
N ASP A 371 -7.58 -35.20 -11.68
CA ASP A 371 -8.50 -35.12 -12.84
C ASP A 371 -7.91 -34.25 -13.97
N LEU A 372 -7.40 -33.06 -13.61
CA LEU A 372 -6.78 -32.14 -14.58
C LEU A 372 -5.53 -32.72 -15.28
N ARG A 373 -4.81 -33.63 -14.61
CA ARG A 373 -3.61 -34.30 -15.17
C ARG A 373 -3.97 -35.56 -15.98
N GLU A 374 -5.02 -36.30 -15.61
CA GLU A 374 -5.47 -37.49 -16.34
C GLU A 374 -6.04 -37.14 -17.72
N GLU A 375 -6.65 -35.94 -17.86
CA GLU A 375 -7.02 -35.42 -19.19
C GLU A 375 -5.83 -35.24 -20.15
N GLU A 376 -4.58 -35.22 -19.65
CA GLU A 376 -3.35 -35.22 -20.47
C GLU A 376 -3.03 -36.61 -21.02
N GLY A 377 -3.27 -37.70 -20.25
CA GLY A 377 -2.90 -39.07 -20.63
C GLY A 377 -3.86 -39.74 -21.60
N GLY A 378 -5.12 -39.32 -21.62
CA GLY A 378 -6.17 -39.94 -22.45
C GLY A 378 -6.15 -39.54 -23.93
N GLY A 379 -5.36 -38.52 -24.29
CA GLY A 379 -5.28 -38.01 -25.68
C GLY A 379 -4.08 -38.51 -26.50
N GLU A 380 -3.09 -39.12 -25.88
CA GLU A 380 -1.86 -39.54 -26.58
C GLU A 380 -1.90 -40.98 -27.14
N ASP A 381 -2.80 -41.86 -26.64
CA ASP A 381 -2.82 -43.27 -27.05
C ASP A 381 -3.70 -43.59 -28.27
N GLU A 382 -4.51 -42.65 -28.80
CA GLU A 382 -5.43 -42.95 -29.92
C GLU A 382 -5.14 -42.26 -31.25
N LYS A 383 -4.12 -41.42 -31.39
CA LYS A 383 -3.74 -40.88 -32.70
C LYS A 383 -2.29 -41.18 -33.00
N GLY A 384 -2.12 -42.17 -33.91
CA GLY A 384 -0.82 -42.51 -34.50
C GLY A 384 -0.12 -41.27 -35.04
N GLU A 385 1.20 -41.25 -34.95
CA GLU A 385 2.11 -40.25 -35.47
C GLU A 385 1.72 -39.86 -36.93
N GLU A 386 0.94 -38.78 -37.07
CA GLU A 386 0.84 -38.11 -38.36
C GLU A 386 2.07 -37.19 -38.49
N GLU A 387 3.05 -37.67 -39.26
CA GLU A 387 4.19 -36.90 -39.77
C GLU A 387 3.65 -35.72 -40.60
N GLY A 388 3.48 -34.53 -39.96
CA GLY A 388 3.04 -33.33 -40.68
C GLY A 388 2.40 -32.23 -39.82
N GLU A 389 2.46 -32.28 -38.49
CA GLU A 389 2.00 -31.17 -37.67
C GLU A 389 2.90 -29.93 -37.88
N GLU A 390 2.31 -28.79 -38.31
CA GLU A 390 2.98 -27.50 -38.45
C GLU A 390 3.58 -27.07 -37.10
N GLU A 391 4.80 -26.48 -37.12
CA GLU A 391 5.51 -26.01 -35.88
C GLU A 391 4.63 -25.18 -34.95
N GLY A 392 3.70 -24.37 -35.49
CA GLY A 392 2.75 -23.54 -34.69
C GLY A 392 1.76 -24.34 -33.84
N ASN A 393 1.47 -25.61 -34.20
CA ASN A 393 0.54 -26.46 -33.43
C ASN A 393 1.26 -27.17 -32.27
N LYS A 394 2.60 -27.33 -32.35
CA LYS A 394 3.41 -27.87 -31.24
C LYS A 394 3.64 -26.85 -30.16
N GLU A 395 3.91 -25.58 -30.51
CA GLU A 395 4.07 -24.48 -29.53
C GLU A 395 2.79 -24.21 -28.73
N THR A 396 1.61 -24.25 -29.38
CA THR A 396 0.33 -24.08 -28.68
C THR A 396 0.05 -25.21 -27.71
N LYS A 397 0.29 -26.45 -28.05
CA LYS A 397 0.12 -27.60 -27.16
C LYS A 397 1.09 -27.57 -25.97
N GLU A 398 2.32 -27.14 -26.16
CA GLU A 398 3.31 -27.00 -25.08
C GLU A 398 2.94 -25.86 -24.12
N THR A 399 2.48 -24.75 -24.65
CA THR A 399 1.99 -23.62 -23.83
C THR A 399 0.77 -24.03 -22.99
N GLU A 400 -0.17 -24.79 -23.55
CA GLU A 400 -1.32 -25.31 -22.81
C GLU A 400 -0.91 -26.29 -21.70
N LYS A 401 0.08 -27.14 -21.93
CA LYS A 401 0.63 -28.04 -20.89
C LYS A 401 1.25 -27.24 -19.75
N VAL A 402 2.05 -26.23 -20.06
CA VAL A 402 2.65 -25.34 -19.05
C VAL A 402 1.56 -24.59 -18.25
N HIS A 403 0.52 -24.08 -18.91
CA HIS A 403 -0.58 -23.39 -18.22
C HIS A 403 -1.35 -24.32 -17.27
N ARG A 404 -1.64 -25.56 -17.68
CA ARG A 404 -2.29 -26.56 -16.80
C ARG A 404 -1.40 -26.95 -15.62
N LEU A 405 -0.10 -27.11 -15.87
CA LEU A 405 0.85 -27.40 -14.80
C LEU A 405 0.96 -26.26 -13.79
N LEU A 406 1.04 -25.00 -14.26
CA LEU A 406 1.02 -23.81 -13.41
C LEU A 406 -0.25 -23.76 -12.58
N LYS A 407 -1.41 -23.98 -13.18
CA LYS A 407 -2.70 -24.01 -12.50
C LYS A 407 -2.74 -25.07 -11.40
N SER A 408 -2.28 -26.29 -11.68
CA SER A 408 -2.20 -27.38 -10.71
C SER A 408 -1.28 -27.04 -9.54
N LEU A 409 -0.15 -26.39 -9.82
CA LEU A 409 0.80 -25.93 -8.81
C LEU A 409 0.22 -24.77 -7.97
N GLU A 410 -0.50 -23.82 -8.59
CA GLU A 410 -1.16 -22.73 -7.86
C GLU A 410 -2.26 -23.26 -6.91
N MET A 411 -3.02 -24.26 -7.35
CA MET A 411 -3.98 -24.94 -6.49
C MET A 411 -3.27 -25.65 -5.33
N ALA A 412 -2.17 -26.36 -5.59
CA ALA A 412 -1.36 -26.99 -4.56
C ALA A 412 -0.77 -25.97 -3.58
N ARG A 413 -0.29 -24.82 -4.07
CA ARG A 413 0.21 -23.72 -3.25
C ARG A 413 -0.88 -23.18 -2.31
N CYS A 414 -2.05 -22.83 -2.85
CA CYS A 414 -3.19 -22.36 -2.05
C CYS A 414 -3.65 -23.41 -1.04
N MET A 415 -3.61 -24.70 -1.41
CA MET A 415 -3.89 -25.79 -0.47
C MET A 415 -2.91 -25.77 0.70
N PHE A 416 -1.60 -25.76 0.45
CA PHE A 416 -0.58 -25.72 1.52
C PHE A 416 -0.68 -24.47 2.40
N GLU A 417 -1.01 -23.31 1.85
CA GLU A 417 -1.22 -22.08 2.62
C GLU A 417 -2.38 -22.19 3.64
N ASN A 418 -3.37 -23.04 3.36
CA ASN A 418 -4.54 -23.23 4.20
C ASN A 418 -4.44 -24.42 5.16
N LEU A 419 -3.43 -25.28 5.04
CA LEU A 419 -3.20 -26.40 5.94
C LEU A 419 -2.57 -25.92 7.25
N ARG A 420 -3.11 -26.40 8.38
CA ARG A 420 -2.59 -26.13 9.73
C ARG A 420 -2.08 -27.40 10.43
N GLY A 421 -2.52 -28.55 9.96
CA GLY A 421 -2.15 -29.85 10.50
C GLY A 421 -0.81 -30.37 9.99
N SER A 422 -0.31 -31.47 10.58
CA SER A 422 0.88 -32.16 10.08
C SER A 422 0.58 -32.94 8.79
N LEU A 423 1.46 -32.87 7.80
CA LEU A 423 1.36 -33.66 6.55
C LEU A 423 1.24 -35.17 6.78
N GLN A 424 1.70 -35.67 7.92
CA GLN A 424 1.61 -37.10 8.29
C GLN A 424 0.16 -37.59 8.47
N GLN A 425 -0.80 -36.69 8.64
CA GLN A 425 -2.20 -37.01 8.77
C GLN A 425 -2.93 -37.17 7.43
N SER A 426 -2.34 -36.74 6.33
CA SER A 426 -2.89 -36.87 4.98
C SER A 426 -2.15 -37.95 4.21
N THR A 427 -2.89 -38.89 3.61
CA THR A 427 -2.32 -39.95 2.76
C THR A 427 -2.08 -39.48 1.32
N SER A 428 -2.78 -38.45 0.87
CA SER A 428 -2.77 -37.97 -0.52
C SER A 428 -1.65 -36.97 -0.82
N VAL A 429 -1.26 -36.15 0.17
CA VAL A 429 -0.25 -35.08 0.00
C VAL A 429 1.15 -35.61 -0.36
N PRO A 430 1.66 -36.70 0.24
CA PRO A 430 2.97 -37.24 -0.16
C PRO A 430 3.02 -37.65 -1.64
N GLY A 431 1.93 -38.23 -2.18
CA GLY A 431 1.80 -38.53 -3.61
C GLY A 431 1.88 -37.26 -4.46
N LEU A 432 1.10 -36.24 -4.12
CA LEU A 432 1.11 -34.95 -4.81
C LEU A 432 2.51 -34.31 -4.83
N LEU A 433 3.23 -34.36 -3.70
CA LEU A 433 4.60 -33.83 -3.64
C LEU A 433 5.56 -34.58 -4.57
N GLN A 434 5.47 -35.91 -4.65
CA GLN A 434 6.35 -36.72 -5.47
C GLN A 434 6.02 -36.65 -6.97
N GLU A 435 4.74 -36.60 -7.32
CA GLU A 435 4.28 -36.69 -8.68
C GLU A 435 4.12 -35.33 -9.38
N LEU A 436 3.86 -34.25 -8.63
CA LEU A 436 3.65 -32.91 -9.17
C LEU A 436 4.79 -31.96 -8.78
N VAL A 437 5.00 -31.72 -7.48
CA VAL A 437 5.84 -30.61 -7.01
C VAL A 437 7.32 -30.85 -7.27
N LEU A 438 7.83 -32.06 -7.00
CA LEU A 438 9.27 -32.35 -7.17
C LEU A 438 9.71 -32.37 -8.63
N PRO A 439 8.97 -32.96 -9.58
CA PRO A 439 9.31 -32.85 -11.00
C PRO A 439 9.22 -31.41 -11.51
N ALA A 440 8.25 -30.65 -11.07
CA ALA A 440 8.09 -29.26 -11.44
C ALA A 440 9.22 -28.35 -10.91
N ALA A 441 9.85 -28.68 -9.80
CA ALA A 441 10.97 -27.90 -9.24
C ALA A 441 12.24 -27.95 -10.12
N VAL A 442 12.32 -28.89 -11.05
CA VAL A 442 13.43 -29.02 -12.04
C VAL A 442 12.98 -28.76 -13.48
N HIS A 443 11.76 -28.26 -13.66
CA HIS A 443 11.16 -28.01 -14.97
C HIS A 443 11.94 -26.91 -15.75
N PRO A 444 12.04 -26.98 -17.09
CA PRO A 444 12.77 -26.00 -17.90
C PRO A 444 12.15 -24.59 -17.81
N HIS A 445 10.81 -24.49 -17.67
CA HIS A 445 10.11 -23.22 -17.57
C HIS A 445 10.32 -22.57 -16.19
N LEU A 446 10.65 -21.28 -16.20
CA LEU A 446 11.06 -20.53 -15.00
C LEU A 446 9.93 -20.39 -13.97
N GLU A 447 8.76 -19.92 -14.43
CA GLU A 447 7.59 -19.70 -13.57
C GLU A 447 7.12 -21.00 -12.89
N VAL A 448 7.17 -22.13 -13.61
CA VAL A 448 6.84 -23.44 -13.04
C VAL A 448 7.76 -23.79 -11.87
N ARG A 449 9.08 -23.54 -12.02
CA ARG A 449 10.04 -23.78 -10.93
C ARG A 449 9.79 -22.89 -9.72
N GLU A 450 9.47 -21.62 -9.94
CA GLU A 450 9.18 -20.66 -8.86
C GLU A 450 8.00 -21.11 -8.02
N VAL A 451 6.88 -21.44 -8.66
CA VAL A 451 5.69 -21.92 -7.96
C VAL A 451 5.97 -23.27 -7.27
N ALA A 452 6.67 -24.20 -7.94
CA ALA A 452 6.99 -25.50 -7.37
C ALA A 452 7.90 -25.41 -6.14
N VAL A 453 8.95 -24.58 -6.17
CA VAL A 453 9.83 -24.34 -5.01
C VAL A 453 9.07 -23.69 -3.86
N THR A 454 8.12 -22.79 -4.16
CA THR A 454 7.22 -22.20 -3.15
C THR A 454 6.35 -23.26 -2.51
N CYS A 455 5.70 -24.13 -3.31
CA CYS A 455 4.90 -25.26 -2.80
C CYS A 455 5.72 -26.18 -1.90
N LEU A 456 6.95 -26.50 -2.32
CA LEU A 456 7.85 -27.35 -1.53
C LEU A 456 8.23 -26.68 -0.21
N GLY A 457 8.50 -25.37 -0.21
CA GLY A 457 8.77 -24.59 0.99
C GLY A 457 7.60 -24.61 1.96
N LEU A 458 6.38 -24.35 1.47
CA LEU A 458 5.16 -24.41 2.26
C LEU A 458 4.92 -25.80 2.88
N ALA A 459 5.12 -26.86 2.09
CA ALA A 459 5.04 -28.22 2.60
C ALA A 459 6.10 -28.50 3.70
N CYS A 460 7.31 -27.97 3.54
CA CYS A 460 8.37 -28.10 4.54
C CYS A 460 8.04 -27.39 5.87
N TYR A 461 7.25 -26.32 5.87
CA TYR A 461 6.81 -25.69 7.13
C TYR A 461 5.90 -26.62 7.95
N LEU A 462 5.18 -27.52 7.30
CA LEU A 462 4.25 -28.45 7.94
C LEU A 462 4.92 -29.75 8.44
N ASP A 463 6.10 -30.11 7.92
CA ASP A 463 6.84 -31.31 8.33
C ASP A 463 8.35 -31.09 8.46
N LYS A 464 8.83 -31.14 9.70
CA LYS A 464 10.24 -31.02 10.06
C LYS A 464 11.16 -32.03 9.37
N ARG A 465 10.67 -33.27 9.15
CA ARG A 465 11.47 -34.33 8.49
C ARG A 465 11.63 -34.03 7.01
N LEU A 466 10.55 -33.60 6.35
CA LEU A 466 10.59 -33.16 4.97
C LEU A 466 11.53 -31.96 4.81
N ALA A 467 11.45 -30.98 5.70
CA ALA A 467 12.34 -29.82 5.71
C ALA A 467 13.82 -30.20 5.76
N ALA A 468 14.20 -31.11 6.65
CA ALA A 468 15.57 -31.60 6.75
C ALA A 468 16.02 -32.36 5.50
N GLN A 469 15.15 -33.21 4.92
CA GLN A 469 15.46 -33.97 3.70
C GLN A 469 15.61 -33.09 2.44
N ARG A 470 14.90 -31.95 2.38
CA ARG A 470 14.89 -31.05 1.21
C ARG A 470 15.78 -29.83 1.35
N MET A 471 16.43 -29.67 2.51
CA MET A 471 17.31 -28.52 2.77
C MET A 471 18.42 -28.40 1.71
N GLU A 472 19.06 -29.51 1.31
CA GLU A 472 20.10 -29.53 0.28
C GLU A 472 19.63 -28.93 -1.05
N LEU A 473 18.38 -29.22 -1.46
CA LEU A 473 17.79 -28.65 -2.67
C LEU A 473 17.67 -27.11 -2.53
N PHE A 474 17.18 -26.60 -1.42
CA PHE A 474 17.09 -25.15 -1.22
C PHE A 474 18.46 -24.48 -1.21
N LEU A 475 19.47 -25.09 -0.57
CA LEU A 475 20.84 -24.58 -0.58
C LEU A 475 21.43 -24.55 -1.98
N HIS A 476 21.15 -25.59 -2.79
CA HIS A 476 21.55 -25.63 -4.20
C HIS A 476 20.88 -24.53 -5.01
N VAL A 477 19.58 -24.31 -4.82
CA VAL A 477 18.81 -23.24 -5.49
C VAL A 477 19.34 -21.85 -5.13
N VAL A 478 19.71 -21.61 -3.87
CA VAL A 478 20.31 -20.32 -3.45
C VAL A 478 21.66 -20.09 -4.14
N ARG A 479 22.46 -21.14 -4.39
CA ARG A 479 23.78 -21.00 -5.02
C ARG A 479 23.71 -20.82 -6.53
N TYR A 480 22.82 -21.55 -7.20
CA TYR A 480 22.86 -21.74 -8.65
C TYR A 480 21.57 -21.32 -9.37
N GLY A 481 20.54 -20.92 -8.65
CA GLY A 481 19.29 -20.44 -9.23
C GLY A 481 19.43 -19.06 -9.88
N HIS A 482 18.44 -18.65 -10.65
CA HIS A 482 18.32 -17.25 -11.08
C HIS A 482 17.88 -16.38 -9.90
N LEU A 483 17.99 -15.05 -10.03
CA LEU A 483 17.87 -14.10 -8.94
C LEU A 483 16.57 -14.26 -8.12
N GLU A 484 15.42 -14.33 -8.79
CA GLU A 484 14.11 -14.43 -8.11
C GLU A 484 13.99 -15.76 -7.33
N LEU A 485 14.45 -16.85 -7.94
CA LEU A 485 14.45 -18.16 -7.29
C LEU A 485 15.43 -18.23 -6.11
N GLN A 486 16.61 -17.58 -6.23
CA GLN A 486 17.57 -17.44 -5.11
C GLN A 486 16.95 -16.67 -3.93
N ILE A 487 16.27 -15.54 -4.21
CA ILE A 487 15.60 -14.73 -3.21
C ILE A 487 14.53 -15.55 -2.48
N MET A 488 13.73 -16.31 -3.25
CA MET A 488 12.67 -17.14 -2.71
C MET A 488 13.22 -18.27 -1.84
N ALA A 489 14.19 -19.03 -2.36
CA ALA A 489 14.81 -20.13 -1.63
C ALA A 489 15.51 -19.64 -0.34
N LEU A 490 16.19 -18.48 -0.40
CA LEU A 490 16.83 -17.89 0.78
C LEU A 490 15.80 -17.49 1.86
N LYS A 491 14.64 -16.97 1.47
CA LYS A 491 13.52 -16.71 2.41
C LYS A 491 13.06 -18.01 3.07
N ILE A 492 12.84 -19.06 2.27
CA ILE A 492 12.44 -20.38 2.78
C ILE A 492 13.47 -20.92 3.78
N VAL A 493 14.76 -20.86 3.45
CA VAL A 493 15.85 -21.31 4.36
C VAL A 493 15.79 -20.56 5.69
N PHE A 494 15.66 -19.22 5.68
CA PHE A 494 15.56 -18.45 6.91
C PHE A 494 14.30 -18.80 7.72
N ASP A 495 13.16 -18.96 7.07
CA ASP A 495 11.91 -19.29 7.77
C ASP A 495 11.95 -20.70 8.36
N LEU A 496 12.52 -21.67 7.65
CA LEU A 496 12.74 -23.03 8.18
C LEU A 496 13.71 -23.04 9.36
N VAL A 497 14.79 -22.26 9.30
CA VAL A 497 15.73 -22.12 10.41
C VAL A 497 15.07 -21.45 11.64
N MET A 498 14.24 -20.42 11.40
CA MET A 498 13.44 -19.78 12.46
C MET A 498 12.46 -20.75 13.11
N LEU A 499 11.86 -21.65 12.33
CA LEU A 499 10.84 -22.58 12.81
C LEU A 499 11.43 -23.82 13.52
N PHE A 500 12.47 -24.42 12.97
CA PHE A 500 12.98 -25.73 13.42
C PHE A 500 14.37 -25.66 14.06
N GLY A 501 15.12 -24.58 13.85
CA GLY A 501 16.49 -24.41 14.30
C GLY A 501 17.54 -25.13 13.42
N PHE A 502 18.78 -24.68 13.47
CA PHE A 502 19.89 -25.20 12.67
C PHE A 502 20.13 -26.70 12.88
N GLN A 503 20.19 -27.17 14.14
CA GLN A 503 20.49 -28.57 14.44
C GLN A 503 19.53 -29.56 13.81
N ALA A 504 18.24 -29.22 13.75
CA ALA A 504 17.23 -30.07 13.20
C ALA A 504 17.31 -30.21 11.67
N LEU A 505 17.68 -29.12 11.01
CA LEU A 505 17.76 -29.04 9.54
C LEU A 505 19.08 -29.60 9.01
N SER A 506 20.15 -29.56 9.80
CA SER A 506 21.45 -30.10 9.42
C SER A 506 21.58 -31.62 9.53
N THR A 507 20.57 -32.32 10.04
CA THR A 507 20.63 -33.78 10.26
C THR A 507 20.80 -34.59 8.97
N SER A 508 20.34 -34.07 7.83
CA SER A 508 20.40 -34.73 6.53
C SER A 508 21.49 -34.17 5.61
N LEU A 509 22.24 -33.16 6.05
CA LEU A 509 23.30 -32.53 5.28
C LEU A 509 24.63 -33.26 5.51
N GLU A 510 25.48 -33.38 4.47
CA GLU A 510 26.84 -33.91 4.59
C GLU A 510 27.70 -33.02 5.51
N ASP A 511 27.56 -31.70 5.41
CA ASP A 511 28.21 -30.73 6.26
C ASP A 511 27.20 -29.98 7.16
N PRO A 512 27.21 -30.21 8.49
CA PRO A 512 26.30 -29.51 9.41
C PRO A 512 26.42 -27.99 9.41
N HIS A 513 27.56 -27.45 8.93
CA HIS A 513 27.82 -26.02 8.87
C HIS A 513 27.47 -25.38 7.51
N GLU A 514 26.95 -26.15 6.56
CA GLU A 514 26.70 -25.67 5.20
C GLU A 514 25.69 -24.51 5.17
N ILE A 515 24.63 -24.59 5.98
CA ILE A 515 23.63 -23.50 6.08
C ILE A 515 24.29 -22.20 6.55
N PHE A 516 25.18 -22.27 7.55
CA PHE A 516 25.89 -21.09 8.06
C PHE A 516 26.81 -20.48 7.01
N ARG A 517 27.55 -21.32 6.26
CA ARG A 517 28.46 -20.84 5.21
C ARG A 517 27.68 -20.13 4.12
N LEU A 518 26.60 -20.74 3.65
CA LEU A 518 25.76 -20.12 2.63
C LEU A 518 25.23 -18.75 3.06
N ILE A 519 24.70 -18.65 4.29
CA ILE A 519 24.20 -17.40 4.84
C ILE A 519 25.32 -16.35 4.96
N ALA A 520 26.53 -16.78 5.37
CA ALA A 520 27.69 -15.89 5.43
C ALA A 520 28.10 -15.39 4.05
N ASP A 521 28.15 -16.28 3.06
CA ASP A 521 28.46 -15.95 1.67
C ASP A 521 27.45 -14.96 1.07
N CYS A 522 26.14 -15.19 1.28
CA CYS A 522 25.09 -14.28 0.84
C CYS A 522 25.10 -12.91 1.55
N SER A 523 25.67 -12.83 2.75
CA SER A 523 25.79 -11.57 3.51
C SER A 523 27.02 -10.75 3.08
N GLY A 524 27.95 -11.36 2.31
CA GLY A 524 29.17 -10.76 1.80
C GLY A 524 28.94 -9.82 0.60
N GLU A 525 30.00 -9.64 -0.21
CA GLU A 525 29.92 -8.88 -1.45
C GLU A 525 29.19 -9.69 -2.51
N GLY A 526 28.12 -9.13 -3.11
CA GLY A 526 27.30 -9.78 -4.13
C GLY A 526 26.14 -8.92 -4.59
N GLU A 527 25.10 -9.57 -5.08
CA GLU A 527 23.87 -8.92 -5.48
C GLU A 527 23.22 -8.20 -4.29
N THR A 528 22.94 -6.89 -4.43
CA THR A 528 22.48 -6.02 -3.35
C THR A 528 21.19 -6.48 -2.70
N THR A 529 20.30 -7.10 -3.49
CA THR A 529 19.01 -7.62 -3.02
C THR A 529 19.20 -8.84 -2.12
N ILE A 530 20.06 -9.79 -2.55
CA ILE A 530 20.39 -11.00 -1.80
C ILE A 530 21.11 -10.64 -0.51
N GLN A 531 22.10 -9.74 -0.59
CA GLN A 531 22.82 -9.24 0.59
C GLN A 531 21.86 -8.61 1.60
N THR A 532 20.95 -7.74 1.15
CA THR A 532 19.98 -7.10 2.04
C THR A 532 19.06 -8.11 2.72
N LEU A 533 18.61 -9.13 1.97
CA LEU A 533 17.76 -10.20 2.50
C LEU A 533 18.52 -11.07 3.51
N ALA A 534 19.76 -11.46 3.20
CA ALA A 534 20.61 -12.25 4.09
C ALA A 534 20.87 -11.50 5.40
N VAL A 535 21.25 -10.22 5.32
CA VAL A 535 21.46 -9.36 6.51
C VAL A 535 20.19 -9.24 7.34
N HIS A 536 19.03 -9.08 6.71
CA HIS A 536 17.76 -9.05 7.41
C HIS A 536 17.45 -10.37 8.12
N GLY A 537 17.68 -11.51 7.46
CA GLY A 537 17.49 -12.85 8.02
C GLY A 537 18.43 -13.10 9.22
N VAL A 538 19.75 -12.82 9.06
CA VAL A 538 20.72 -12.96 10.14
C VAL A 538 20.37 -12.07 11.34
N SER A 539 19.94 -10.83 11.09
CA SER A 539 19.48 -9.92 12.14
C SER A 539 18.31 -10.49 12.93
N LYS A 540 17.33 -11.11 12.25
CA LYS A 540 16.20 -11.79 12.89
C LYS A 540 16.65 -12.99 13.73
N LEU A 541 17.56 -13.83 13.21
CA LEU A 541 18.07 -15.00 13.91
C LEU A 541 18.83 -14.61 15.20
N LEU A 542 19.63 -13.55 15.15
CA LEU A 542 20.34 -13.00 16.32
C LEU A 542 19.35 -12.41 17.35
N LEU A 543 18.31 -11.69 16.91
CA LEU A 543 17.27 -11.15 17.80
C LEU A 543 16.44 -12.26 18.45
N ALA A 544 16.22 -13.37 17.74
CA ALA A 544 15.48 -14.53 18.25
C ALA A 544 16.34 -15.46 19.13
N ASP A 545 17.63 -15.14 19.34
CA ASP A 545 18.63 -15.97 20.07
C ASP A 545 18.78 -17.39 19.49
N LEU A 546 18.49 -17.54 18.18
CA LEU A 546 18.66 -18.78 17.43
C LEU A 546 20.05 -18.91 16.81
N LEU A 547 20.78 -17.83 16.73
CA LEU A 547 22.15 -17.75 16.23
C LEU A 547 23.02 -17.10 17.31
N ASP A 548 23.94 -17.88 17.92
CA ASP A 548 24.93 -17.38 18.86
C ASP A 548 26.31 -17.35 18.20
N ASP A 549 26.46 -16.54 17.16
CA ASP A 549 27.71 -16.38 16.43
C ASP A 549 28.21 -14.93 16.49
N GLN A 550 29.40 -14.78 17.12
CA GLN A 550 30.03 -13.48 17.27
C GLN A 550 30.62 -12.97 15.95
N GLN A 551 31.00 -13.86 15.04
CA GLN A 551 31.50 -13.47 13.72
C GLN A 551 30.40 -12.89 12.84
N ALA A 552 29.19 -13.46 12.89
CA ALA A 552 28.02 -12.92 12.22
C ALA A 552 27.69 -11.51 12.72
N LEU A 553 27.67 -11.31 14.04
CA LEU A 553 27.45 -10.00 14.64
C LEU A 553 28.51 -8.99 14.21
N LYS A 554 29.80 -9.40 14.21
CA LYS A 554 30.92 -8.58 13.75
C LYS A 554 30.75 -8.17 12.28
N SER A 555 30.39 -9.09 11.41
CA SER A 555 30.17 -8.82 9.99
C SER A 555 29.05 -7.79 9.78
N LEU A 556 27.95 -7.88 10.54
CA LEU A 556 26.85 -6.89 10.47
C LEU A 556 27.30 -5.50 10.93
N VAL A 557 28.09 -5.42 12.01
CA VAL A 557 28.64 -4.14 12.50
C VAL A 557 29.58 -3.53 11.47
N LEU A 558 30.50 -4.31 10.89
CA LEU A 558 31.42 -3.85 9.87
C LEU A 558 30.69 -3.37 8.61
N LEU A 559 29.68 -4.10 8.18
CA LEU A 559 28.89 -3.77 7.01
C LEU A 559 28.12 -2.44 7.18
N TYR A 560 27.63 -2.15 8.39
CA TYR A 560 26.97 -0.88 8.71
C TYR A 560 27.88 0.34 8.45
N PHE A 561 29.17 0.21 8.76
CA PHE A 561 30.15 1.29 8.56
C PHE A 561 30.89 1.22 7.21
N HIS A 562 30.72 0.14 6.45
CA HIS A 562 31.42 -0.03 5.19
C HIS A 562 30.89 0.94 4.11
N PRO A 563 31.76 1.58 3.29
CA PRO A 563 31.33 2.51 2.24
C PRO A 563 30.39 1.89 1.22
N SER A 564 30.51 0.59 0.89
CA SER A 564 29.64 -0.11 -0.07
C SER A 564 28.18 -0.15 0.36
N SER A 565 27.87 0.00 1.65
CA SER A 565 26.50 0.05 2.16
C SER A 565 25.83 1.41 2.02
N THR A 566 26.59 2.47 1.64
CA THR A 566 26.10 3.86 1.66
C THR A 566 24.92 4.07 0.73
N ASP A 567 24.93 3.45 -0.44
CA ASP A 567 23.89 3.60 -1.45
C ASP A 567 22.69 2.65 -1.23
N ASN A 568 22.82 1.67 -0.33
CA ASN A 568 21.74 0.75 0.00
C ASN A 568 20.95 1.21 1.24
N ALA A 569 19.96 2.08 1.02
CA ALA A 569 19.14 2.67 2.08
C ALA A 569 18.37 1.61 2.90
N ARG A 570 17.87 0.53 2.27
CA ARG A 570 17.13 -0.54 2.95
C ARG A 570 18.03 -1.33 3.91
N LEU A 571 19.22 -1.69 3.46
CA LEU A 571 20.22 -2.39 4.28
C LEU A 571 20.63 -1.55 5.50
N ARG A 572 20.91 -0.27 5.29
CA ARG A 572 21.30 0.64 6.38
C ARG A 572 20.18 0.85 7.38
N GLN A 573 18.94 0.98 6.92
CA GLN A 573 17.77 1.08 7.79
C GLN A 573 17.60 -0.18 8.64
N CYS A 574 17.72 -1.36 8.04
CA CYS A 574 17.67 -2.63 8.75
C CYS A 574 18.74 -2.71 9.85
N LEU A 575 20.01 -2.45 9.51
CA LEU A 575 21.11 -2.50 10.45
C LEU A 575 21.01 -1.44 11.56
N SER A 576 20.57 -0.22 11.22
CA SER A 576 20.34 0.84 12.21
C SER A 576 19.31 0.44 13.26
N PHE A 577 18.20 -0.15 12.82
CA PHE A 577 17.18 -0.68 13.73
C PHE A 577 17.69 -1.88 14.53
N PHE A 578 18.34 -2.85 13.86
CA PHE A 578 18.86 -4.07 14.48
C PHE A 578 19.83 -3.77 15.62
N LEU A 579 20.86 -2.95 15.37
CA LEU A 579 21.90 -2.66 16.36
C LEU A 579 21.32 -2.02 17.63
N GLN A 580 20.36 -1.11 17.47
CA GLN A 580 19.66 -0.48 18.60
C GLN A 580 18.77 -1.48 19.37
N ALA A 581 17.99 -2.27 18.66
CA ALA A 581 17.10 -3.25 19.25
C ALA A 581 17.89 -4.34 19.98
N PHE A 582 18.92 -4.91 19.34
CA PHE A 582 19.76 -5.98 19.87
C PHE A 582 20.49 -5.55 21.17
N GLY A 583 21.08 -4.35 21.18
CA GLY A 583 21.77 -3.85 22.38
C GLY A 583 20.86 -3.55 23.56
N ARG A 584 19.57 -3.24 23.30
CA ARG A 584 18.58 -2.94 24.35
C ARG A 584 17.82 -4.16 24.88
N MET A 585 17.79 -5.25 24.13
CA MET A 585 16.99 -6.44 24.49
C MET A 585 17.54 -7.17 25.72
N ALA A 586 18.85 -7.32 25.83
CA ALA A 586 19.47 -8.04 26.92
C ALA A 586 20.87 -7.50 27.23
N TYR A 587 21.27 -7.58 28.51
CA TYR A 587 22.62 -7.17 28.95
C TYR A 587 23.72 -7.96 28.22
N LYS A 588 23.54 -9.28 28.05
CA LYS A 588 24.44 -10.14 27.26
C LYS A 588 24.70 -9.59 25.85
N ASN A 589 23.65 -9.09 25.18
CA ASN A 589 23.73 -8.56 23.82
C ASN A 589 24.49 -7.22 23.79
N HIS A 590 24.28 -6.40 24.81
CA HIS A 590 25.04 -5.15 24.98
C HIS A 590 26.53 -5.45 25.13
N ASP A 591 26.93 -6.42 26.01
CA ASP A 591 28.32 -6.80 26.20
C ASP A 591 28.93 -7.32 24.90
N ARG A 592 28.23 -8.17 24.15
CA ARG A 592 28.68 -8.67 22.83
C ARG A 592 28.94 -7.53 21.83
N LEU A 593 28.07 -6.51 21.79
CA LEU A 593 28.30 -5.33 20.95
C LEU A 593 29.51 -4.52 21.41
N CYS A 594 29.71 -4.37 22.73
CA CYS A 594 30.86 -3.70 23.27
C CYS A 594 32.17 -4.44 22.93
N GLU A 595 32.20 -5.76 23.03
CA GLU A 595 33.38 -6.59 22.68
C GLU A 595 33.74 -6.43 21.20
N VAL A 596 32.74 -6.51 20.29
CA VAL A 596 32.95 -6.30 18.84
C VAL A 596 33.47 -4.89 18.56
N SER A 597 32.92 -3.87 19.22
CA SER A 597 33.31 -2.48 19.02
C SER A 597 34.73 -2.18 19.59
N LEU A 598 35.13 -2.83 20.66
CA LEU A 598 36.47 -2.68 21.27
C LEU A 598 37.55 -3.39 20.45
N TYR A 599 37.26 -4.56 19.89
CA TYR A 599 38.20 -5.32 19.08
C TYR A 599 38.62 -4.56 17.82
N GLU A 600 37.71 -3.77 17.23
CA GLU A 600 37.96 -2.99 16.03
C GLU A 600 38.70 -1.66 16.27
N ARG A 601 38.81 -1.18 17.50
CA ARG A 601 39.65 -0.01 17.84
C ARG A 601 41.15 -0.21 17.56
N GLY A 602 41.58 -1.46 17.37
CA GLY A 602 42.95 -1.81 17.01
C GLY A 602 43.26 -1.89 15.52
N SER A 603 42.26 -1.91 14.63
CA SER A 603 42.43 -2.03 13.20
C SER A 603 41.77 -0.87 12.43
N LEU A 604 42.60 0.02 11.89
CA LEU A 604 42.43 0.93 10.72
C LEU A 604 41.11 1.70 10.45
N LEU A 605 40.04 1.59 11.27
CA LEU A 605 38.75 2.25 11.08
C LEU A 605 38.51 3.46 12.02
N LEU A 606 39.54 3.97 12.65
CA LEU A 606 39.54 5.04 13.66
C LEU A 606 38.85 6.38 13.27
N PRO A 607 38.74 6.85 12.01
CA PRO A 607 38.11 8.13 11.74
C PRO A 607 36.57 8.12 11.80
N TYR A 608 35.94 6.95 11.61
CA TYR A 608 34.48 6.84 11.46
C TYR A 608 33.74 6.37 12.72
N LEU A 609 34.43 5.72 13.65
CA LEU A 609 33.83 5.14 14.87
C LEU A 609 33.73 6.11 16.05
N SER A 610 34.54 7.16 16.07
CA SER A 610 34.62 8.06 17.25
C SER A 610 33.40 8.97 17.45
N LEU A 611 32.61 9.22 16.41
CA LEU A 611 31.43 10.09 16.47
C LEU A 611 30.10 9.31 16.66
N SER A 612 30.06 8.05 16.26
CA SER A 612 28.79 7.29 16.22
C SER A 612 28.56 6.40 17.44
N VAL A 613 29.60 5.89 18.09
CA VAL A 613 29.47 5.03 19.28
C VAL A 613 28.97 5.81 20.51
N THR A 614 29.27 7.09 20.60
CA THR A 614 28.76 7.95 21.68
C THR A 614 27.25 8.28 21.55
N ILE A 615 26.66 8.07 20.39
CA ILE A 615 25.22 8.27 20.14
C ILE A 615 24.41 7.00 20.45
N PHE A 616 25.05 5.82 20.47
CA PHE A 616 24.39 4.52 20.67
C PHE A 616 24.57 3.96 22.11
N LEU A 617 25.47 4.49 22.91
CA LEU A 617 25.60 4.23 24.34
C LEU A 617 24.86 5.29 25.15
#